data_7732c4f2f4fdb100596f3bb213d74047
#
_entry.id   7732c4f2f4fdb100596f3bb213d74047
#
_cell.length_a   1.000
_cell.length_b   1.000
_cell.length_c   1.000
_cell.angle_alpha   90.00
_cell.angle_beta   90.00
_cell.angle_gamma   90.00
#
_symmetry.space_group_name_H-M   'P 1'
#
loop_
_entity.id
_entity.type
_entity.pdbx_description
1 polymer ?
#
loop_
_entity_poly.entity_id
_entity_poly.type
_entity_poly.pdbx_seq_one_letter_code
_entity_poly.pdbx_strand_id
1 'polypeptide(L)'
;NCNLQRLDGPVRGNGKIIQELEGSFRGTGWNVIKVIWGSYWDKLLLKDKTGLLIKRMNECVDGEYQAFKAKGGSYVREKFFGKYSELKNLVSTMTDQDIWKLNRGGHDPHKVYAAYHAAMQHKGSPTVILAKTIKGYGMGKSGESINTTHQQKKLDEQDLLYYRDRFE
;
A
#
# COMPACT_ATOMS: atom_id res chain seq x y z
N ASN A 1 9.81 -3.77 5.70
CA ASN A 1 8.61 -3.13 5.16
C ASN A 1 8.98 -2.04 4.13
N CYS A 2 8.08 -1.81 3.16
CA CYS A 2 8.29 -0.91 2.04
C CYS A 2 7.20 0.19 2.10
N ASN A 3 7.49 1.30 2.78
CA ASN A 3 6.51 2.37 3.00
C ASN A 3 6.58 3.55 2.02
N LEU A 4 7.44 3.47 0.98
CA LEU A 4 7.61 4.48 -0.06
C LEU A 4 8.20 5.82 0.43
N GLN A 5 8.82 5.81 1.59
CA GLN A 5 9.47 6.97 2.21
C GLN A 5 10.77 6.52 2.86
N ARG A 6 11.79 7.35 2.78
CA ARG A 6 12.96 7.26 3.66
C ARG A 6 12.79 8.19 4.85
N LEU A 7 13.84 8.46 5.63
CA LEU A 7 13.70 9.16 6.91
C LEU A 7 12.88 10.46 6.80
N ASP A 8 13.26 11.37 5.93
CA ASP A 8 12.66 12.71 5.83
C ASP A 8 12.25 13.08 4.40
N GLY A 9 11.98 12.10 3.56
CA GLY A 9 11.63 12.38 2.19
C GLY A 9 11.14 11.15 1.43
N PRO A 10 10.79 11.33 0.14
CA PRO A 10 10.37 10.24 -0.70
C PRO A 10 11.55 9.28 -0.96
N VAL A 11 11.22 8.04 -1.28
CA VAL A 11 12.15 7.12 -1.89
C VAL A 11 12.56 7.68 -3.25
N ARG A 12 13.75 7.36 -3.68
CA ARG A 12 14.43 7.83 -4.87
C ARG A 12 13.51 7.93 -6.11
N GLY A 13 13.40 9.11 -6.73
CA GLY A 13 12.89 9.34 -8.08
C GLY A 13 11.48 8.79 -8.37
N ASN A 14 11.24 8.50 -9.63
CA ASN A 14 9.99 7.90 -10.13
C ASN A 14 10.07 6.36 -10.22
N GLY A 15 10.85 5.73 -9.36
CA GLY A 15 11.03 4.29 -9.33
C GLY A 15 9.83 3.52 -8.76
N LYS A 16 10.01 2.22 -8.73
CA LYS A 16 9.12 1.23 -8.10
C LYS A 16 9.97 0.37 -7.18
N ILE A 17 10.24 0.89 -6.00
CA ILE A 17 11.22 0.31 -5.07
C ILE A 17 10.99 -1.16 -4.74
N ILE A 18 9.72 -1.60 -4.67
CA ILE A 18 9.42 -3.00 -4.38
C ILE A 18 9.87 -3.91 -5.52
N GLN A 19 9.71 -3.49 -6.78
CA GLN A 19 10.18 -4.25 -7.94
C GLN A 19 11.72 -4.26 -8.02
N GLU A 20 12.35 -3.15 -7.69
CA GLU A 20 13.82 -3.08 -7.62
C GLU A 20 14.37 -4.02 -6.55
N LEU A 21 13.78 -4.00 -5.35
CA LEU A 21 14.15 -4.93 -4.27
C LEU A 21 13.87 -6.39 -4.62
N GLU A 22 12.72 -6.67 -5.24
CA GLU A 22 12.42 -8.02 -5.73
C GLU A 22 13.50 -8.52 -6.69
N GLY A 23 13.88 -7.69 -7.67
CA GLY A 23 14.94 -8.03 -8.63
C GLY A 23 16.28 -8.31 -7.96
N SER A 24 16.66 -7.49 -6.99
CA SER A 24 17.91 -7.65 -6.23
C SER A 24 17.92 -8.96 -5.41
N PHE A 25 16.86 -9.25 -4.66
CA PHE A 25 16.79 -10.48 -3.87
C PHE A 25 16.71 -11.73 -4.74
N ARG A 26 15.91 -11.72 -5.82
CA ARG A 26 15.86 -12.86 -6.76
C ARG A 26 17.20 -13.10 -7.43
N GLY A 27 17.90 -12.03 -7.82
CA GLY A 27 19.23 -12.12 -8.43
C GLY A 27 20.29 -12.76 -7.53
N THR A 28 20.09 -12.71 -6.21
CA THR A 28 20.96 -13.38 -5.22
C THR A 28 20.41 -14.73 -4.73
N GLY A 29 19.41 -15.29 -5.39
CA GLY A 29 18.88 -16.64 -5.11
C GLY A 29 17.84 -16.72 -3.98
N TRP A 30 17.32 -15.58 -3.49
CA TRP A 30 16.27 -15.59 -2.46
C TRP A 30 14.89 -15.89 -3.05
N ASN A 31 14.08 -16.63 -2.32
CA ASN A 31 12.65 -16.66 -2.53
C ASN A 31 12.03 -15.32 -2.10
N VAL A 32 11.17 -14.72 -2.96
CA VAL A 32 10.58 -13.40 -2.68
C VAL A 32 9.06 -13.51 -2.66
N ILE A 33 8.46 -13.11 -1.54
CA ILE A 33 7.01 -12.97 -1.38
C ILE A 33 6.68 -11.47 -1.26
N LYS A 34 5.79 -10.99 -2.13
CA LYS A 34 5.32 -9.59 -2.09
C LYS A 34 3.94 -9.50 -1.48
N VAL A 35 3.78 -8.67 -0.45
CA VAL A 35 2.51 -8.39 0.22
C VAL A 35 2.12 -6.94 -0.08
N ILE A 36 1.46 -6.73 -1.22
CA ILE A 36 1.22 -5.38 -1.79
C ILE A 36 -0.16 -4.86 -1.44
N TRP A 37 -1.21 -5.64 -1.71
CA TRP A 37 -2.59 -5.23 -1.59
C TRP A 37 -3.31 -5.99 -0.48
N GLY A 38 -4.09 -5.26 0.33
CA GLY A 38 -4.94 -5.85 1.36
C GLY A 38 -6.18 -6.53 0.77
N SER A 39 -6.88 -7.30 1.60
CA SER A 39 -8.02 -8.14 1.20
C SER A 39 -9.19 -7.35 0.59
N TYR A 40 -9.35 -6.07 0.92
CA TYR A 40 -10.39 -5.24 0.30
C TYR A 40 -10.21 -5.05 -1.23
N TRP A 41 -8.99 -5.21 -1.74
CA TRP A 41 -8.71 -5.18 -3.17
C TRP A 41 -9.13 -6.45 -3.89
N ASP A 42 -9.25 -7.58 -3.20
CA ASP A 42 -9.50 -8.88 -3.82
C ASP A 42 -10.79 -8.89 -4.65
N LYS A 43 -11.87 -8.26 -4.14
CA LYS A 43 -13.13 -8.13 -4.87
C LYS A 43 -13.01 -7.34 -6.18
N LEU A 44 -12.19 -6.29 -6.18
CA LEU A 44 -11.95 -5.48 -7.38
C LEU A 44 -11.07 -6.23 -8.38
N LEU A 45 -10.04 -6.91 -7.90
CA LEU A 45 -9.16 -7.74 -8.73
C LEU A 45 -9.92 -8.91 -9.37
N LEU A 46 -10.85 -9.55 -8.64
CA LEU A 46 -11.72 -10.60 -9.21
C LEU A 46 -12.68 -10.09 -10.28
N LYS A 47 -13.11 -8.82 -10.20
CA LYS A 47 -13.97 -8.18 -11.20
C LYS A 47 -13.19 -7.68 -12.43
N ASP A 48 -11.89 -7.52 -12.33
CA ASP A 48 -11.02 -7.02 -13.43
C ASP A 48 -10.74 -8.11 -14.45
N LYS A 49 -11.72 -8.37 -15.31
CA LYS A 49 -11.61 -9.41 -16.35
C LYS A 49 -10.64 -9.06 -17.49
N THR A 50 -10.34 -7.80 -17.67
CA THR A 50 -9.47 -7.29 -18.75
C THR A 50 -8.02 -7.09 -18.30
N GLY A 51 -7.74 -7.16 -16.99
CA GLY A 51 -6.43 -6.83 -16.43
C GLY A 51 -6.13 -5.33 -16.41
N LEU A 52 -7.13 -4.47 -16.68
CA LEU A 52 -6.95 -3.02 -16.74
C LEU A 52 -6.60 -2.42 -15.37
N LEU A 53 -7.17 -2.96 -14.29
CA LEU A 53 -6.83 -2.55 -12.94
C LEU A 53 -5.36 -2.87 -12.62
N ILE A 54 -4.91 -4.07 -12.96
CA ILE A 54 -3.50 -4.48 -12.79
C ILE A 54 -2.58 -3.60 -13.64
N LYS A 55 -2.98 -3.32 -14.89
CA LYS A 55 -2.25 -2.39 -15.76
C LYS A 55 -2.12 -1.03 -15.09
N ARG A 56 -3.24 -0.44 -14.59
CA ARG A 56 -3.22 0.85 -13.90
C ARG A 56 -2.34 0.83 -12.65
N MET A 57 -2.39 -0.24 -11.86
CA MET A 57 -1.50 -0.43 -10.71
C MET A 57 -0.03 -0.42 -11.12
N ASN A 58 0.30 -1.04 -12.25
CA ASN A 58 1.67 -1.09 -12.77
C ASN A 58 2.15 0.21 -13.42
N GLU A 59 1.26 1.07 -13.87
CA GLU A 59 1.60 2.39 -14.40
C GLU A 59 2.00 3.38 -13.29
N CYS A 60 1.44 3.22 -12.08
CA CYS A 60 1.71 4.12 -10.98
C CYS A 60 3.15 3.98 -10.47
N VAL A 61 3.78 5.12 -10.24
CA VAL A 61 5.07 5.21 -9.56
C VAL A 61 4.90 5.46 -8.06
N ASP A 62 5.97 5.30 -7.29
CA ASP A 62 5.91 5.37 -5.83
C ASP A 62 5.39 6.71 -5.30
N GLY A 63 5.72 7.82 -5.94
CA GLY A 63 5.21 9.15 -5.58
C GLY A 63 3.69 9.29 -5.75
N GLU A 64 3.11 8.69 -6.81
CA GLU A 64 1.65 8.66 -6.97
C GLU A 64 0.99 7.85 -5.85
N TYR A 65 1.54 6.68 -5.51
CA TYR A 65 1.00 5.85 -4.43
C TYR A 65 1.06 6.53 -3.05
N GLN A 66 2.11 7.32 -2.80
CA GLN A 66 2.18 8.14 -1.59
C GLN A 66 1.07 9.20 -1.58
N ALA A 67 0.89 9.92 -2.69
CA ALA A 67 -0.15 10.94 -2.82
C ALA A 67 -1.56 10.37 -2.67
N PHE A 68 -1.84 9.19 -3.22
CA PHE A 68 -3.14 8.51 -3.09
C PHE A 68 -3.53 8.27 -1.63
N LYS A 69 -2.58 7.93 -0.77
CA LYS A 69 -2.89 7.72 0.64
C LYS A 69 -3.01 9.02 1.42
N ALA A 70 -2.13 9.98 1.15
CA ALA A 70 -2.12 11.26 1.86
C ALA A 70 -3.35 12.14 1.55
N LYS A 71 -3.90 12.06 0.31
CA LYS A 71 -4.96 12.96 -0.16
C LYS A 71 -6.39 12.39 -0.07
N GLY A 72 -6.53 11.14 0.36
CA GLY A 72 -7.84 10.54 0.64
C GLY A 72 -8.57 9.92 -0.55
N GLY A 73 -9.77 9.38 -0.27
CA GLY A 73 -10.52 8.54 -1.21
C GLY A 73 -11.03 9.24 -2.46
N SER A 74 -11.48 10.51 -2.35
CA SER A 74 -11.93 11.28 -3.53
C SER A 74 -10.80 11.50 -4.53
N TYR A 75 -9.60 11.79 -4.03
CA TYR A 75 -8.42 11.94 -4.87
C TYR A 75 -8.04 10.61 -5.57
N VAL A 76 -8.14 9.49 -4.85
CA VAL A 76 -7.92 8.14 -5.44
C VAL A 76 -8.97 7.85 -6.51
N ARG A 77 -10.24 8.16 -6.25
CA ARG A 77 -11.30 8.00 -7.24
C ARG A 77 -10.99 8.76 -8.52
N GLU A 78 -10.60 10.02 -8.39
CA GLU A 78 -10.32 10.89 -9.54
C GLU A 78 -9.03 10.49 -10.27
N LYS A 79 -7.91 10.40 -9.54
CA LYS A 79 -6.58 10.28 -10.15
C LYS A 79 -6.13 8.84 -10.40
N PHE A 80 -6.60 7.85 -9.64
CA PHE A 80 -6.28 6.46 -9.87
C PHE A 80 -7.32 5.78 -10.75
N PHE A 81 -8.58 5.69 -10.27
CA PHE A 81 -9.64 5.02 -11.01
C PHE A 81 -10.15 5.85 -12.19
N GLY A 82 -10.19 7.18 -12.06
CA GLY A 82 -10.69 8.09 -13.08
C GLY A 82 -9.82 8.18 -14.34
N LYS A 83 -8.62 7.59 -14.35
CA LYS A 83 -7.77 7.55 -15.54
C LYS A 83 -8.39 6.73 -16.69
N TYR A 84 -9.21 5.74 -16.37
CA TYR A 84 -9.91 4.89 -17.31
C TYR A 84 -11.40 4.82 -16.97
N SER A 85 -12.27 4.95 -17.95
CA SER A 85 -13.73 4.92 -17.77
C SER A 85 -14.20 3.61 -17.14
N GLU A 86 -13.62 2.49 -17.53
CA GLU A 86 -13.94 1.16 -17.01
C GLU A 86 -13.59 1.03 -15.51
N LEU A 87 -12.44 1.59 -15.09
CA LEU A 87 -12.07 1.60 -13.68
C LEU A 87 -12.93 2.55 -12.85
N LYS A 88 -13.34 3.69 -13.42
CA LYS A 88 -14.31 4.58 -12.80
C LYS A 88 -15.64 3.87 -12.55
N ASN A 89 -16.11 3.10 -13.54
CA ASN A 89 -17.32 2.29 -13.43
C ASN A 89 -17.16 1.17 -12.41
N LEU A 90 -15.98 0.52 -12.33
CA LEU A 90 -15.70 -0.55 -11.38
C LEU A 90 -15.94 -0.13 -9.91
N VAL A 91 -15.72 1.15 -9.59
CA VAL A 91 -15.89 1.71 -8.24
C VAL A 91 -17.08 2.65 -8.11
N SER A 92 -18.01 2.67 -9.07
CA SER A 92 -19.14 3.60 -9.12
C SER A 92 -20.06 3.50 -7.90
N THR A 93 -20.20 2.31 -7.32
CA THR A 93 -21.03 2.05 -6.13
C THR A 93 -20.30 2.21 -4.80
N MET A 94 -19.00 2.46 -4.82
CA MET A 94 -18.19 2.65 -3.62
C MET A 94 -18.21 4.11 -3.20
N THR A 95 -18.29 4.36 -1.90
CA THR A 95 -18.07 5.70 -1.34
C THR A 95 -16.57 6.06 -1.36
N ASP A 96 -16.24 7.33 -1.18
CA ASP A 96 -14.83 7.74 -1.06
C ASP A 96 -14.18 7.13 0.18
N GLN A 97 -14.96 6.91 1.24
CA GLN A 97 -14.50 6.22 2.43
C GLN A 97 -14.17 4.74 2.15
N ASP A 98 -14.97 4.05 1.32
CA ASP A 98 -14.67 2.67 0.92
C ASP A 98 -13.40 2.59 0.08
N ILE A 99 -13.21 3.54 -0.83
CA ILE A 99 -11.98 3.64 -1.62
C ILE A 99 -10.77 3.91 -0.73
N TRP A 100 -10.92 4.76 0.29
CA TRP A 100 -9.84 5.04 1.24
C TRP A 100 -9.46 3.81 2.08
N LYS A 101 -10.42 2.92 2.38
CA LYS A 101 -10.20 1.65 3.08
C LYS A 101 -9.45 0.60 2.24
N LEU A 102 -9.29 0.80 0.93
CA LEU A 102 -8.46 -0.07 0.08
C LEU A 102 -7.00 0.01 0.54
N ASN A 103 -6.65 -0.84 1.48
CA ASN A 103 -5.42 -0.73 2.25
C ASN A 103 -4.23 -1.47 1.62
N ARG A 104 -3.03 -1.22 2.13
CA ARG A 104 -1.80 -1.93 1.76
C ARG A 104 -1.74 -3.29 2.44
N GLY A 105 -1.17 -4.27 1.75
CA GLY A 105 -1.11 -5.65 2.23
C GLY A 105 -0.32 -5.83 3.52
N GLY A 106 0.71 -5.01 3.75
CA GLY A 106 1.49 -5.05 4.99
C GLY A 106 0.73 -4.62 6.25
N HIS A 107 -0.48 -4.07 6.09
CA HIS A 107 -1.41 -3.73 7.18
C HIS A 107 -2.64 -4.64 7.21
N ASP A 108 -2.61 -5.74 6.46
CA ASP A 108 -3.67 -6.75 6.43
C ASP A 108 -3.18 -8.01 7.15
N PRO A 109 -3.72 -8.34 8.34
CA PRO A 109 -3.27 -9.49 9.12
C PRO A 109 -3.36 -10.81 8.36
N HIS A 110 -4.41 -11.01 7.57
CA HIS A 110 -4.60 -12.24 6.80
C HIS A 110 -3.53 -12.39 5.71
N LYS A 111 -3.24 -11.31 4.97
CA LYS A 111 -2.21 -11.31 3.93
C LYS A 111 -0.81 -11.49 4.53
N VAL A 112 -0.54 -10.86 5.67
CA VAL A 112 0.73 -11.01 6.39
C VAL A 112 0.89 -12.44 6.90
N TYR A 113 -0.14 -12.99 7.55
CA TYR A 113 -0.11 -14.38 8.01
C TYR A 113 0.14 -15.36 6.85
N ALA A 114 -0.60 -15.22 5.75
CA ALA A 114 -0.43 -16.07 4.58
C ALA A 114 1.00 -16.01 4.01
N ALA A 115 1.62 -14.83 4.00
CA ALA A 115 2.99 -14.66 3.55
C ALA A 115 4.00 -15.36 4.46
N TYR A 116 3.85 -15.24 5.78
CA TYR A 116 4.69 -15.95 6.75
C TYR A 116 4.49 -17.47 6.64
N HIS A 117 3.25 -17.93 6.55
CA HIS A 117 2.95 -19.36 6.36
C HIS A 117 3.63 -19.91 5.11
N ALA A 118 3.52 -19.21 3.97
CA ALA A 118 4.18 -19.62 2.73
C ALA A 118 5.72 -19.60 2.86
N ALA A 119 6.27 -18.60 3.55
CA ALA A 119 7.73 -18.53 3.79
C ALA A 119 8.24 -19.72 4.61
N MET A 120 7.49 -20.15 5.61
CA MET A 120 7.87 -21.29 6.48
C MET A 120 7.80 -22.64 5.74
N GLN A 121 6.97 -22.75 4.71
CA GLN A 121 6.88 -23.96 3.88
C GLN A 121 7.98 -24.03 2.81
N HIS A 122 8.59 -22.90 2.46
CA HIS A 122 9.63 -22.86 1.45
C HIS A 122 10.93 -23.52 1.94
N LYS A 123 11.54 -24.34 1.07
CA LYS A 123 12.82 -25.05 1.34
C LYS A 123 13.85 -24.66 0.27
N GLY A 124 15.11 -24.82 0.61
CA GLY A 124 16.23 -24.71 -0.34
C GLY A 124 16.84 -23.32 -0.49
N SER A 125 16.13 -22.26 -0.12
CA SER A 125 16.68 -20.90 -0.10
C SER A 125 16.02 -20.02 0.96
N PRO A 126 16.68 -18.94 1.41
CA PRO A 126 16.06 -18.00 2.34
C PRO A 126 14.91 -17.27 1.67
N THR A 127 13.92 -16.86 2.47
CA THR A 127 12.75 -16.11 2.00
C THR A 127 12.77 -14.69 2.52
N VAL A 128 12.55 -13.72 1.63
CA VAL A 128 12.26 -12.33 2.01
C VAL A 128 10.79 -12.01 1.75
N ILE A 129 10.14 -11.37 2.71
CA ILE A 129 8.78 -10.85 2.57
C ILE A 129 8.86 -9.33 2.39
N LEU A 130 8.50 -8.84 1.19
CA LEU A 130 8.43 -7.42 0.88
C LEU A 130 7.00 -6.92 1.15
N ALA A 131 6.79 -6.38 2.35
CA ALA A 131 5.47 -5.91 2.78
C ALA A 131 5.30 -4.42 2.48
N LYS A 132 4.32 -4.07 1.64
CA LYS A 132 3.94 -2.69 1.37
C LYS A 132 3.17 -2.12 2.54
N THR A 133 3.71 -1.08 3.17
CA THR A 133 3.18 -0.44 4.36
C THR A 133 2.98 1.06 4.13
N ILE A 134 2.45 1.72 5.14
CA ILE A 134 2.30 3.18 5.20
C ILE A 134 3.10 3.65 6.40
N LYS A 135 4.03 4.58 6.20
CA LYS A 135 4.77 5.19 7.30
C LYS A 135 3.81 6.00 8.17
N GLY A 136 3.90 5.85 9.48
CA GLY A 136 2.97 6.49 10.41
C GLY A 136 1.55 5.96 10.33
N TYR A 137 1.36 4.69 9.98
CA TYR A 137 0.04 4.06 9.92
C TYR A 137 -0.71 4.24 11.24
N GLY A 138 -1.92 4.81 11.15
CA GLY A 138 -2.74 5.12 12.31
C GLY A 138 -2.55 6.52 12.91
N MET A 139 -1.50 7.24 12.55
CA MET A 139 -1.22 8.58 13.09
C MET A 139 -2.13 9.69 12.51
N GLY A 140 -3.07 9.35 11.65
CA GLY A 140 -4.00 10.32 11.08
C GLY A 140 -3.31 11.44 10.29
N LYS A 141 -3.84 12.66 10.44
CA LYS A 141 -3.35 13.82 9.70
C LYS A 141 -1.94 14.25 10.09
N SER A 142 -1.53 13.98 11.32
CA SER A 142 -0.22 14.40 11.84
C SER A 142 0.95 13.57 11.33
N GLY A 143 0.72 12.38 10.79
CA GLY A 143 1.84 11.52 10.44
C GLY A 143 1.59 10.48 9.34
N GLU A 144 0.35 10.12 9.03
CA GLU A 144 0.10 9.02 8.10
C GLU A 144 0.44 9.41 6.67
N SER A 145 1.43 8.71 6.08
CA SER A 145 1.90 8.90 4.70
C SER A 145 2.56 10.26 4.41
N ILE A 146 3.04 10.97 5.45
CA ILE A 146 3.73 12.25 5.30
C ILE A 146 5.24 12.07 5.42
N ASN A 147 6.02 12.92 4.75
CA ASN A 147 7.49 12.81 4.75
C ASN A 147 8.09 13.13 6.12
N THR A 148 7.46 14.01 6.89
CA THR A 148 7.93 14.46 8.20
C THR A 148 7.62 13.50 9.35
N THR A 149 6.94 12.38 9.08
CA THR A 149 6.50 11.41 10.10
C THR A 149 7.63 10.92 11.01
N HIS A 150 8.84 10.76 10.47
CA HIS A 150 10.00 10.30 11.26
C HIS A 150 10.38 11.27 12.37
N GLN A 151 10.13 12.56 12.19
CA GLN A 151 10.42 13.62 13.16
C GLN A 151 9.25 13.94 14.08
N GLN A 152 8.09 13.32 13.89
CA GLN A 152 6.90 13.54 14.70
C GLN A 152 7.15 13.08 16.15
N LYS A 153 7.17 14.02 17.09
CA LYS A 153 7.48 13.74 18.50
C LYS A 153 6.24 13.70 19.39
N LYS A 154 5.17 14.35 18.99
CA LYS A 154 3.93 14.45 19.78
C LYS A 154 2.72 14.35 18.84
N LEU A 155 1.67 13.69 19.30
CA LEU A 155 0.34 13.72 18.73
C LEU A 155 -0.51 14.71 19.52
N ASP A 156 -1.39 15.43 18.86
CA ASP A 156 -2.38 16.24 19.54
C ASP A 156 -3.54 15.36 20.04
N GLU A 157 -4.48 15.97 20.78
CA GLU A 157 -5.61 15.25 21.37
C GLU A 157 -6.51 14.63 20.29
N GLN A 158 -6.71 15.32 19.16
CA GLN A 158 -7.52 14.80 18.07
C GLN A 158 -6.86 13.62 17.38
N ASP A 159 -5.54 13.63 17.23
CA ASP A 159 -4.78 12.50 16.68
C ASP A 159 -4.84 11.29 17.61
N LEU A 160 -4.77 11.51 18.94
CA LEU A 160 -4.90 10.43 19.93
C LEU A 160 -6.29 9.80 19.90
N LEU A 161 -7.36 10.63 19.81
CA LEU A 161 -8.73 10.15 19.66
C LEU A 161 -8.90 9.37 18.37
N TYR A 162 -8.38 9.89 17.26
CA TYR A 162 -8.40 9.20 15.97
C TYR A 162 -7.68 7.84 16.03
N TYR A 163 -6.52 7.78 16.68
CA TYR A 163 -5.78 6.53 16.86
C TYR A 163 -6.59 5.51 17.66
N ARG A 164 -7.14 5.92 18.81
CA ARG A 164 -8.01 5.10 19.63
C ARG A 164 -9.18 4.54 18.79
N ASP A 165 -9.96 5.41 18.18
CA ASP A 165 -11.19 5.02 17.46
C ASP A 165 -10.94 4.13 16.24
N ARG A 166 -9.69 4.10 15.77
CA ARG A 166 -9.29 3.27 14.63
C ARG A 166 -8.84 1.87 15.03
N PHE A 167 -8.32 1.69 16.24
CA PHE A 167 -7.68 0.45 16.67
C PHE A 167 -8.35 -0.23 17.86
N GLU A 168 -9.31 0.41 18.52
CA GLU A 168 -10.22 -0.19 19.49
C GLU A 168 -11.54 -0.60 18.83
#